data_2d68069d4861d063ed62c51a3bbbbd6e
#
_entry.id   2d68069d4861d063ed62c51a3bbbbd6e
#
_cell.length_a   1.000
_cell.length_b   1.000
_cell.length_c   1.000
_cell.angle_alpha   90.00
_cell.angle_beta   90.00
_cell.angle_gamma   90.00
#
_symmetry.space_group_name_H-M   'P 1'
#
loop_
_entity.id
_entity.type
_entity.pdbx_description
1 polymer ?
#
loop_
_entity_poly.entity_id
_entity_poly.type
_entity_poly.pdbx_seq_one_letter_code
_entity_poly.pdbx_strand_id
1 'polypeptide(L)'
;MHTAVYAGSFDPPTNGHLWMIQRGLELFDRLIVAIGTNPGKQYSFNVRERIDLLKASVPSCERLEISHFDNRYLVDYAKEKKAAYILRGVRTADDYEYERVMRH
;
A
#
# COMPACT_ATOMS: atom_id res chain seq x y z
N MET A 1 -6.09 -15.72 8.69
CA MET A 1 -6.26 -14.64 7.69
C MET A 1 -4.94 -13.93 7.44
N HIS A 2 -4.58 -13.76 6.18
CA HIS A 2 -3.35 -13.08 5.81
C HIS A 2 -3.65 -11.66 5.34
N THR A 3 -3.14 -10.69 6.08
CA THR A 3 -3.29 -9.27 5.78
C THR A 3 -1.94 -8.69 5.40
N ALA A 4 -1.89 -7.93 4.31
CA ALA A 4 -0.68 -7.26 3.87
C ALA A 4 -0.90 -5.75 3.76
N VAL A 5 0.17 -4.99 3.99
CA VAL A 5 0.20 -3.55 3.73
C VAL A 5 1.04 -3.32 2.48
N TYR A 6 0.49 -2.61 1.52
CA TYR A 6 1.24 -2.15 0.35
C TYR A 6 1.46 -0.65 0.51
N ALA A 7 2.69 -0.27 0.79
CA ALA A 7 3.05 1.11 1.08
C ALA A 7 3.73 1.78 -0.10
N GLY A 8 3.44 3.04 -0.29
CA GLY A 8 4.08 3.85 -1.33
C GLY A 8 3.61 5.29 -1.23
N SER A 9 4.21 6.17 -2.01
CA SER A 9 3.78 7.57 -2.06
C SER A 9 2.59 7.77 -2.99
N PHE A 10 2.49 6.97 -4.06
CA PHE A 10 1.37 7.05 -5.03
C PHE A 10 1.13 8.48 -5.51
N ASP A 11 2.17 9.13 -5.99
CA ASP A 11 2.15 10.56 -6.31
C ASP A 11 2.54 10.84 -7.77
N PRO A 12 1.65 10.57 -8.73
CA PRO A 12 0.36 9.92 -8.63
C PRO A 12 0.44 8.40 -8.68
N PRO A 13 -0.66 7.69 -8.47
CA PRO A 13 -0.71 6.25 -8.72
C PRO A 13 -0.45 5.95 -10.19
N THR A 14 0.22 4.83 -10.45
CA THR A 14 0.57 4.39 -11.81
C THR A 14 -0.05 3.03 -12.10
N ASN A 15 0.03 2.60 -13.34
CA ASN A 15 -0.43 1.27 -13.73
C ASN A 15 0.33 0.17 -12.98
N GLY A 16 1.61 0.40 -12.68
CA GLY A 16 2.38 -0.52 -11.85
C GLY A 16 1.82 -0.67 -10.45
N HIS A 17 1.40 0.45 -9.86
CA HIS A 17 0.74 0.41 -8.56
C HIS A 17 -0.58 -0.38 -8.62
N LEU A 18 -1.37 -0.15 -9.65
CA LEU A 18 -2.65 -0.86 -9.82
C LEU A 18 -2.43 -2.35 -10.01
N TRP A 19 -1.40 -2.73 -10.76
CA TRP A 19 -1.04 -4.13 -10.94
C TRP A 19 -0.67 -4.77 -9.59
N MET A 20 0.13 -4.08 -8.78
CA MET A 20 0.52 -4.56 -7.45
C MET A 20 -0.68 -4.73 -6.54
N ILE A 21 -1.62 -3.80 -6.59
CA ILE A 21 -2.84 -3.88 -5.77
C ILE A 21 -3.64 -5.11 -6.18
N GLN A 22 -3.80 -5.34 -7.47
CA GLN A 22 -4.54 -6.50 -7.96
C GLN A 22 -3.86 -7.80 -7.54
N ARG A 23 -2.53 -7.88 -7.68
CA ARG A 23 -1.78 -9.05 -7.25
C ARG A 23 -1.86 -9.26 -5.74
N GLY A 24 -1.82 -8.18 -4.97
CA GLY A 24 -1.97 -8.26 -3.53
C GLY A 24 -3.32 -8.83 -3.12
N LEU A 25 -4.37 -8.43 -3.81
CA LEU A 25 -5.71 -8.96 -3.55
C LEU A 25 -5.84 -10.44 -3.91
N GLU A 26 -5.04 -10.92 -4.86
CA GLU A 26 -5.01 -12.34 -5.20
C GLU A 26 -4.24 -13.16 -4.17
N LEU A 27 -3.19 -12.58 -3.58
CA LEU A 27 -2.28 -13.29 -2.69
C LEU A 27 -2.69 -13.24 -1.22
N PHE A 28 -3.39 -12.20 -0.81
CA PHE A 28 -3.72 -11.98 0.59
C PHE A 28 -5.23 -11.85 0.77
N ASP A 29 -5.68 -12.21 1.97
CA ASP A 29 -7.11 -12.13 2.30
C ASP A 29 -7.56 -10.69 2.44
N ARG A 30 -6.67 -9.81 2.88
CA ARG A 30 -6.93 -8.39 3.04
C ARG A 30 -5.70 -7.60 2.64
N LEU A 31 -5.93 -6.52 1.91
CA LEU A 31 -4.86 -5.62 1.49
C LEU A 31 -5.14 -4.21 1.96
N ILE A 32 -4.17 -3.61 2.63
CA ILE A 32 -4.23 -2.21 3.04
C ILE A 32 -3.23 -1.45 2.18
N VAL A 33 -3.74 -0.55 1.34
CA VAL A 33 -2.89 0.34 0.54
C VAL A 33 -2.65 1.58 1.37
N ALA A 34 -1.41 1.77 1.80
CA ALA A 34 -1.04 2.82 2.74
C ALA A 34 -0.19 3.88 2.03
N ILE A 35 -0.76 5.07 1.92
CA ILE A 35 -0.06 6.20 1.31
C ILE A 35 0.88 6.79 2.35
N GLY A 36 2.19 6.72 2.06
CA GLY A 36 3.20 7.25 2.96
C GLY A 36 3.29 8.77 2.85
N THR A 37 3.34 9.43 4.00
CA THR A 37 3.59 10.86 4.07
C THR A 37 4.92 11.09 4.77
N ASN A 38 5.72 11.99 4.22
CA ASN A 38 7.00 12.37 4.80
C ASN A 38 7.03 13.90 4.90
N PRO A 39 7.02 14.45 6.13
CA PRO A 39 6.95 15.92 6.30
C PRO A 39 8.07 16.69 5.62
N GLY A 40 9.23 16.06 5.41
CA GLY A 40 10.37 16.72 4.77
C GLY A 40 10.37 16.63 3.26
N LYS A 41 9.38 15.97 2.65
CA LYS A 41 9.35 15.75 1.21
C LYS A 41 8.21 16.53 0.57
N GLN A 42 8.46 17.06 -0.63
CA GLN A 42 7.42 17.69 -1.42
C GLN A 42 6.77 16.68 -2.34
N TYR A 43 5.45 16.79 -2.48
CA TYR A 43 4.65 15.91 -3.32
C TYR A 43 3.94 16.72 -4.40
N SER A 44 3.68 16.08 -5.55
CA SER A 44 2.92 16.72 -6.63
C SER A 44 1.46 16.85 -6.28
N PHE A 45 0.92 15.88 -5.53
CA PHE A 45 -0.47 15.87 -5.07
C PHE A 45 -0.49 15.73 -3.55
N ASN A 46 -1.45 16.39 -2.90
CA ASN A 46 -1.60 16.22 -1.46
C ASN A 46 -2.19 14.84 -1.14
N VAL A 47 -2.21 14.49 0.15
CA VAL A 47 -2.68 13.17 0.58
C VAL A 47 -4.11 12.91 0.12
N ARG A 48 -4.99 13.90 0.25
CA ARG A 48 -6.39 13.73 -0.13
C ARG A 48 -6.54 13.46 -1.63
N GLU A 49 -5.79 14.19 -2.44
CA GLU A 49 -5.80 13.98 -3.88
C GLU A 49 -5.30 12.60 -4.25
N ARG A 50 -4.23 12.14 -3.60
CA ARG A 50 -3.69 10.81 -3.86
C ARG A 50 -4.66 9.70 -3.46
N ILE A 51 -5.35 9.87 -2.33
CA ILE A 51 -6.38 8.93 -1.90
C ILE A 51 -7.50 8.88 -2.94
N ASP A 52 -7.98 10.05 -3.38
CA ASP A 52 -9.07 10.12 -4.34
C ASP A 52 -8.69 9.49 -5.68
N LEU A 53 -7.46 9.70 -6.14
CA LEU A 53 -6.97 9.09 -7.37
C LEU A 53 -6.93 7.58 -7.27
N LEU A 54 -6.46 7.05 -6.13
CA LEU A 54 -6.45 5.60 -5.91
C LEU A 54 -7.87 5.04 -5.90
N LYS A 55 -8.77 5.67 -5.17
CA LYS A 55 -10.16 5.20 -5.08
C LYS A 55 -10.85 5.19 -6.43
N ALA A 56 -10.51 6.16 -7.28
CA ALA A 56 -11.08 6.24 -8.62
C ALA A 56 -10.49 5.18 -9.57
N SER A 57 -9.31 4.67 -9.26
CA SER A 57 -8.56 3.77 -10.14
C SER A 57 -8.75 2.29 -9.82
N VAL A 58 -9.22 1.96 -8.61
CA VAL A 58 -9.36 0.57 -8.18
C VAL A 58 -10.83 0.23 -7.99
N PRO A 59 -11.22 -1.04 -8.16
CA PRO A 59 -12.59 -1.46 -7.91
C PRO A 59 -12.90 -1.42 -6.41
N SER A 60 -14.14 -1.14 -6.06
CA SER A 60 -14.59 -1.21 -4.68
C SER A 60 -14.54 -2.66 -4.22
N CYS A 61 -13.91 -2.89 -3.07
CA CYS A 61 -13.72 -4.24 -2.55
C CYS A 61 -13.64 -4.20 -1.03
N GLU A 62 -14.39 -5.08 -0.37
CA GLU A 62 -14.40 -5.14 1.09
C GLU A 62 -13.04 -5.54 1.66
N ARG A 63 -12.24 -6.27 0.90
CA ARG A 63 -10.91 -6.71 1.30
C ARG A 63 -9.83 -5.67 1.09
N LEU A 64 -10.17 -4.53 0.50
CA LEU A 64 -9.22 -3.47 0.18
C LEU A 64 -9.51 -2.25 1.02
N GLU A 65 -8.50 -1.79 1.74
CA GLU A 65 -8.57 -0.53 2.51
C GLU A 65 -7.53 0.43 1.96
N ILE A 66 -7.88 1.69 1.79
CA ILE A 66 -6.95 2.74 1.38
C ILE A 66 -6.81 3.72 2.53
N SER A 67 -5.58 3.95 2.97
CA SER A 67 -5.28 4.74 4.15
C SER A 67 -3.98 5.51 3.94
N HIS A 68 -3.57 6.30 4.93
CA HIS A 68 -2.29 6.97 4.91
C HIS A 68 -1.61 6.86 6.28
N PHE A 69 -0.30 7.07 6.30
CA PHE A 69 0.48 6.94 7.53
C PHE A 69 1.76 7.77 7.43
N ASP A 70 2.41 7.98 8.58
CA ASP A 70 3.73 8.59 8.59
C ASP A 70 4.74 7.54 8.13
N ASN A 71 5.41 7.82 7.00
CA ASN A 71 6.29 6.86 6.33
C ASN A 71 7.46 6.39 7.19
N ARG A 72 7.80 7.11 8.27
CA ARG A 72 8.88 6.72 9.18
C ARG A 72 8.53 5.52 10.04
N TYR A 73 7.25 5.18 10.15
CA TYR A 73 6.76 4.15 11.08
C TYR A 73 6.05 3.02 10.36
N LEU A 74 6.56 2.61 9.19
CA LEU A 74 5.90 1.59 8.37
C LEU A 74 5.70 0.27 9.14
N VAL A 75 6.72 -0.22 9.81
CA VAL A 75 6.63 -1.49 10.54
C VAL A 75 5.62 -1.37 11.69
N ASP A 76 5.67 -0.26 12.43
CA ASP A 76 4.74 -0.01 13.52
C ASP A 76 3.31 0.10 13.00
N TYR A 77 3.12 0.79 11.87
CA TYR A 77 1.82 0.90 11.25
C TYR A 77 1.26 -0.46 10.85
N ALA A 78 2.08 -1.29 10.23
CA ALA A 78 1.67 -2.63 9.83
C ALA A 78 1.26 -3.48 11.04
N LYS A 79 2.01 -3.40 12.13
CA LYS A 79 1.67 -4.12 13.36
C LYS A 79 0.36 -3.63 13.95
N GLU A 80 0.15 -2.32 13.95
CA GLU A 80 -1.08 -1.72 14.44
C GLU A 80 -2.29 -2.20 13.65
N LYS A 81 -2.13 -2.38 12.35
CA LYS A 81 -3.18 -2.88 11.47
C LYS A 81 -3.28 -4.41 11.48
N LYS A 82 -2.47 -5.07 12.28
CA LYS A 82 -2.42 -6.54 12.37
C LYS A 82 -2.07 -7.19 11.04
N ALA A 83 -1.26 -6.50 10.24
CA ALA A 83 -0.76 -7.01 8.98
C ALA A 83 0.52 -7.79 9.22
N ALA A 84 0.57 -9.03 8.76
CA ALA A 84 1.74 -9.88 8.90
C ALA A 84 2.75 -9.68 7.78
N TYR A 85 2.38 -8.98 6.72
CA TYR A 85 3.22 -8.81 5.54
C TYR A 85 3.24 -7.36 5.09
N ILE A 86 4.40 -6.94 4.57
CA ILE A 86 4.55 -5.68 3.87
C ILE A 86 4.87 -6.02 2.42
N LEU A 87 4.03 -5.57 1.50
CA LEU A 87 4.20 -5.77 0.08
C LEU A 87 4.97 -4.58 -0.47
N ARG A 88 6.02 -4.86 -1.22
CA ARG A 88 6.84 -3.82 -1.83
C ARG A 88 6.70 -3.84 -3.33
N GLY A 89 6.58 -2.65 -3.91
CA GLY A 89 6.60 -2.51 -5.36
C GLY A 89 8.01 -2.66 -5.89
N VAL A 90 8.11 -3.21 -7.10
CA VAL A 90 9.37 -3.35 -7.81
C VAL A 90 9.26 -2.69 -9.18
N ARG A 91 10.39 -2.56 -9.85
CA ARG A 91 10.46 -1.79 -11.10
C ARG A 91 9.71 -2.42 -12.27
N THR A 92 9.58 -3.73 -12.28
CA THR A 92 8.91 -4.42 -13.37
C THR A 92 7.57 -4.97 -12.89
N ALA A 93 6.59 -5.00 -13.80
CA ALA A 93 5.27 -5.51 -13.46
C ALA A 93 5.25 -7.01 -13.17
N ASP A 94 6.28 -7.73 -13.61
CA ASP A 94 6.36 -9.17 -13.40
C ASP A 94 6.94 -9.55 -12.04
N ASP A 95 7.61 -8.60 -11.38
CA ASP A 95 8.24 -8.83 -10.08
C ASP A 95 7.47 -8.13 -8.99
N TYR A 96 7.46 -8.74 -7.83
CA TYR A 96 7.01 -8.08 -6.62
C TYR A 96 7.73 -8.71 -5.44
N GLU A 97 7.86 -7.94 -4.36
CA GLU A 97 8.47 -8.39 -3.13
C GLU A 97 7.54 -8.13 -1.96
N TYR A 98 7.62 -9.01 -1.00
CA TYR A 98 6.98 -8.78 0.28
C TYR A 98 7.88 -9.30 1.39
N GLU A 99 7.71 -8.75 2.58
CA GLU A 99 8.44 -9.25 3.73
C GLU A 99 7.49 -9.47 4.88
N ARG A 100 7.84 -10.43 5.70
CA ARG A 100 7.06 -10.78 6.87
C ARG A 100 7.39 -9.80 7.99
N VAL A 101 6.37 -9.16 8.55
CA VAL A 101 6.54 -8.15 9.59
C VAL A 101 6.74 -8.79 10.95
N MET A 102 5.99 -9.86 11.23
CA MET A 102 6.08 -10.54 12.51
C MET A 102 6.86 -11.83 12.38
N ARG A 103 7.86 -11.97 13.22
CA ARG A 103 8.69 -13.17 13.27
C ARG A 103 8.51 -13.86 14.61
N HIS A 104 8.58 -15.15 14.58
CA HIS A 104 8.52 -15.99 15.77
C HIS A 104 9.91 -16.37 16.23
#